data_b21ef316b7fa3c6c6e1421c076eaf5cb
#
_entry.id   b21ef316b7fa3c6c6e1421c076eaf5cb
#
_cell.length_a   1.000
_cell.length_b   1.000
_cell.length_c   1.000
_cell.angle_alpha   90.00
_cell.angle_beta   90.00
_cell.angle_gamma   90.00
#
_symmetry.space_group_name_H-M   'P 1'
#
loop_
_entity.id
_entity.type
_entity.pdbx_description
1 polymer ?
#
loop_
_entity_poly.entity_id
_entity_poly.type
_entity_poly.pdbx_seq_one_letter_code
_entity_poly.pdbx_strand_id
1 'polypeptide(L)'
;MEVTSPVKTHSRIHFSPNAIAHALFVPNGVITIVPGPLLPLLSARWGLNDTQAGYLVTAQFVGCLLATLASGEILPWLGFRWTMVVGLAFMTFGTATLMASNYAWAIFALSCNGLGIGLATPTTNLLVARTPADRRASSLNLLNFFWSAGAMTCPFLVAAFQSKQHIQAFLLLSAGTMGVLTVALIVAPIHIPEQDAHSGQSGSRSRYLCTPTAALLGALFFVYIGTEISFGFWLASYAKRAGNAQGMWWATVPSYFYGALLLGRLAAPLALREISDIRLARIGSALACMGGAALILVHSLPGIAFCAALIGLGLSTLYPIAIGFFSASFGAVASRIGGTLFSIATLGGAIVPSLVGFVSTHSGSLRNALLVPLLGCLAIVWFYWIPDLQKREAE
;
A
#
# COMPACT_ATOMS: atom_id res chain seq x y z
N MET A 1 -25.42 -18.03 -59.31
CA MET A 1 -24.34 -18.63 -58.50
C MET A 1 -23.49 -17.46 -58.02
N GLU A 2 -23.88 -16.86 -56.89
CA GLU A 2 -23.12 -15.76 -56.28
C GLU A 2 -22.15 -16.34 -55.26
N VAL A 3 -20.86 -16.16 -55.54
CA VAL A 3 -19.78 -16.60 -54.65
C VAL A 3 -19.57 -15.49 -53.61
N THR A 4 -20.18 -15.66 -52.42
CA THR A 4 -19.89 -14.81 -51.30
C THR A 4 -18.54 -15.19 -50.70
N SER A 5 -17.53 -14.32 -50.88
CA SER A 5 -16.23 -14.45 -50.23
C SER A 5 -16.39 -14.27 -48.69
N PRO A 6 -15.73 -15.10 -47.85
CA PRO A 6 -15.78 -14.91 -46.40
C PRO A 6 -14.99 -13.68 -46.00
N VAL A 7 -15.66 -12.72 -45.38
CA VAL A 7 -15.05 -11.57 -44.70
C VAL A 7 -14.17 -12.13 -43.59
N LYS A 8 -12.84 -12.00 -43.71
CA LYS A 8 -11.89 -12.26 -42.64
C LYS A 8 -12.15 -11.26 -41.51
N THR A 9 -12.89 -11.70 -40.49
CA THR A 9 -12.97 -11.01 -39.23
C THR A 9 -11.59 -11.09 -38.57
N HIS A 10 -10.82 -9.98 -38.65
CA HIS A 10 -9.65 -9.80 -37.80
C HIS A 10 -10.14 -9.84 -36.35
N SER A 11 -9.81 -10.90 -35.63
CA SER A 11 -10.01 -10.98 -34.19
C SER A 11 -9.18 -9.87 -33.52
N ARG A 12 -9.82 -8.73 -33.25
CA ARG A 12 -9.22 -7.72 -32.39
C ARG A 12 -9.06 -8.34 -31.00
N ILE A 13 -7.81 -8.44 -30.54
CA ILE A 13 -7.51 -8.88 -29.19
C ILE A 13 -8.15 -7.86 -28.23
N HIS A 14 -9.31 -8.20 -27.69
CA HIS A 14 -9.96 -7.40 -26.67
C HIS A 14 -9.33 -7.72 -25.31
N PHE A 15 -8.42 -6.89 -24.83
CA PHE A 15 -7.94 -6.98 -23.45
C PHE A 15 -9.09 -6.66 -22.50
N SER A 16 -9.37 -7.55 -21.55
CA SER A 16 -10.36 -7.25 -20.53
C SER A 16 -9.84 -6.11 -19.64
N PRO A 17 -10.67 -5.14 -19.22
CA PRO A 17 -10.28 -4.06 -18.32
C PRO A 17 -9.62 -4.56 -17.03
N ASN A 18 -10.07 -5.72 -16.53
CA ASN A 18 -9.52 -6.35 -15.33
C ASN A 18 -8.09 -6.89 -15.57
N ALA A 19 -7.78 -7.45 -16.72
CA ALA A 19 -6.42 -7.94 -17.01
C ALA A 19 -5.40 -6.80 -16.98
N ILE A 20 -5.76 -5.64 -17.54
CA ILE A 20 -4.90 -4.45 -17.52
C ILE A 20 -4.78 -3.91 -16.09
N ALA A 21 -5.88 -3.84 -15.34
CA ALA A 21 -5.86 -3.44 -13.95
C ALA A 21 -4.90 -4.31 -13.11
N HIS A 22 -4.95 -5.62 -13.26
CA HIS A 22 -4.04 -6.55 -12.58
C HIS A 22 -2.58 -6.34 -13.01
N ALA A 23 -2.31 -6.19 -14.32
CA ALA A 23 -0.96 -5.94 -14.82
C ALA A 23 -0.35 -4.63 -14.27
N LEU A 24 -1.17 -3.58 -14.11
CA LEU A 24 -0.75 -2.30 -13.54
C LEU A 24 -0.37 -2.40 -12.06
N PHE A 25 -0.94 -3.34 -11.31
CA PHE A 25 -0.76 -3.40 -9.86
C PHE A 25 0.60 -3.98 -9.43
N VAL A 26 1.28 -4.77 -10.25
CA VAL A 26 2.66 -5.23 -9.96
C VAL A 26 3.62 -4.04 -9.93
N PRO A 27 3.79 -3.24 -11.00
CA PRO A 27 4.66 -2.07 -10.94
C PRO A 27 4.17 -0.99 -9.97
N ASN A 28 2.85 -0.88 -9.73
CA ASN A 28 2.32 -0.02 -8.67
C ASN A 28 2.86 -0.44 -7.29
N GLY A 29 2.85 -1.74 -6.97
CA GLY A 29 3.42 -2.26 -5.72
C GLY A 29 4.92 -1.96 -5.60
N VAL A 30 5.69 -2.16 -6.68
CA VAL A 30 7.12 -1.80 -6.72
C VAL A 30 7.32 -0.33 -6.42
N ILE A 31 6.63 0.56 -7.14
CA ILE A 31 6.83 2.01 -7.06
C ILE A 31 6.35 2.57 -5.70
N THR A 32 5.28 2.03 -5.14
CA THR A 32 4.77 2.46 -3.82
C THR A 32 5.78 2.20 -2.71
N ILE A 33 6.49 1.06 -2.78
CA ILE A 33 7.37 0.62 -1.69
C ILE A 33 8.82 1.07 -1.88
N VAL A 34 9.20 1.45 -3.10
CA VAL A 34 10.60 1.77 -3.45
C VAL A 34 11.31 2.76 -2.52
N PRO A 35 10.67 3.78 -1.91
CA PRO A 35 11.38 4.72 -1.03
C PRO A 35 11.98 4.04 0.21
N GLY A 36 11.35 3.00 0.75
CA GLY A 36 11.82 2.28 1.94
C GLY A 36 13.18 1.60 1.72
N PRO A 37 13.33 0.65 0.78
CA PRO A 37 14.60 0.03 0.46
C PRO A 37 15.68 1.01 -0.04
N LEU A 38 15.28 2.12 -0.67
CA LEU A 38 16.20 3.17 -1.12
C LEU A 38 16.63 4.12 0.00
N LEU A 39 15.93 4.18 1.11
CA LEU A 39 16.14 5.18 2.16
C LEU A 39 17.59 5.28 2.63
N PRO A 40 18.32 4.17 2.90
CA PRO A 40 19.72 4.23 3.29
C PRO A 40 20.64 4.83 2.22
N LEU A 41 20.27 4.71 0.94
CA LEU A 41 21.02 5.26 -0.19
C LEU A 41 20.73 6.76 -0.35
N LEU A 42 19.47 7.15 -0.24
CA LEU A 42 19.03 8.54 -0.31
C LEU A 42 19.61 9.34 0.86
N SER A 43 19.58 8.78 2.08
CA SER A 43 20.17 9.39 3.27
C SER A 43 21.67 9.59 3.13
N ALA A 44 22.40 8.59 2.61
CA ALA A 44 23.82 8.70 2.37
C ALA A 44 24.16 9.73 1.28
N ARG A 45 23.34 9.80 0.21
CA ARG A 45 23.55 10.72 -0.91
C ARG A 45 23.45 12.20 -0.51
N TRP A 46 22.51 12.52 0.37
CA TRP A 46 22.21 13.92 0.75
C TRP A 46 22.56 14.25 2.20
N GLY A 47 23.21 13.34 2.93
CA GLY A 47 23.58 13.56 4.33
C GLY A 47 22.38 13.74 5.25
N LEU A 48 21.26 13.04 4.99
CA LEU A 48 20.02 13.23 5.73
C LEU A 48 20.10 12.62 7.13
N ASN A 49 19.58 13.35 8.11
CA ASN A 49 19.20 12.75 9.38
C ASN A 49 17.88 11.97 9.25
N ASP A 50 17.52 11.19 10.27
CA ASP A 50 16.33 10.32 10.20
C ASP A 50 15.02 11.11 10.15
N THR A 51 14.94 12.31 10.75
CA THR A 51 13.78 13.19 10.61
C THR A 51 13.59 13.61 9.15
N GLN A 52 14.64 14.04 8.48
CA GLN A 52 14.59 14.40 7.06
C GLN A 52 14.28 13.20 6.18
N ALA A 53 14.82 12.03 6.51
CA ALA A 53 14.48 10.78 5.85
C ALA A 53 12.99 10.42 6.01
N GLY A 54 12.41 10.64 7.19
CA GLY A 54 10.98 10.49 7.46
C GLY A 54 10.10 11.39 6.59
N TYR A 55 10.54 12.64 6.32
CA TYR A 55 9.79 13.56 5.45
C TYR A 55 9.65 13.07 3.99
N LEU A 56 10.51 12.17 3.53
CA LEU A 56 10.35 11.55 2.21
C LEU A 56 9.08 10.70 2.13
N VAL A 57 8.80 9.90 3.16
CA VAL A 57 7.56 9.11 3.19
C VAL A 57 6.35 10.00 3.46
N THR A 58 6.47 11.02 4.32
CA THR A 58 5.39 12.00 4.51
C THR A 58 5.01 12.65 3.19
N ALA A 59 5.97 13.10 2.39
CA ALA A 59 5.71 13.74 1.09
C ALA A 59 4.89 12.81 0.17
N GLN A 60 5.26 11.54 0.07
CA GLN A 60 4.52 10.55 -0.71
C GLN A 60 3.09 10.36 -0.18
N PHE A 61 2.92 10.17 1.12
CA PHE A 61 1.61 9.90 1.71
C PHE A 61 0.71 11.14 1.78
N VAL A 62 1.26 12.34 1.93
CA VAL A 62 0.50 13.60 1.80
C VAL A 62 0.02 13.78 0.37
N GLY A 63 0.86 13.55 -0.64
CA GLY A 63 0.44 13.53 -2.03
C GLY A 63 -0.69 12.51 -2.27
N CYS A 64 -0.54 11.29 -1.75
CA CYS A 64 -1.55 10.25 -1.83
C CYS A 64 -2.88 10.67 -1.17
N LEU A 65 -2.82 11.26 0.02
CA LEU A 65 -3.99 11.76 0.74
C LEU A 65 -4.74 12.84 -0.07
N LEU A 66 -4.02 13.85 -0.56
CA LEU A 66 -4.62 14.94 -1.34
C LEU A 66 -5.29 14.41 -2.61
N ALA A 67 -4.63 13.52 -3.33
CA ALA A 67 -5.16 12.93 -4.54
C ALA A 67 -6.35 11.98 -4.26
N THR A 68 -6.31 11.21 -3.18
CA THR A 68 -7.42 10.34 -2.77
C THR A 68 -8.66 11.15 -2.42
N LEU A 69 -8.49 12.26 -1.69
CA LEU A 69 -9.59 13.18 -1.38
C LEU A 69 -10.16 13.83 -2.65
N ALA A 70 -9.29 14.24 -3.58
CA ALA A 70 -9.69 14.83 -4.85
C ALA A 70 -10.27 13.81 -5.84
N SER A 71 -9.96 12.53 -5.71
CA SER A 71 -10.36 11.49 -6.68
C SER A 71 -11.88 11.36 -6.82
N GLY A 72 -12.63 11.61 -5.74
CA GLY A 72 -14.09 11.61 -5.74
C GLY A 72 -14.70 12.68 -6.66
N GLU A 73 -14.04 13.83 -6.79
CA GLU A 73 -14.46 14.94 -7.66
C GLU A 73 -13.87 14.80 -9.08
N ILE A 74 -12.65 14.27 -9.18
CA ILE A 74 -11.93 14.13 -10.47
C ILE A 74 -12.52 12.98 -11.29
N LEU A 75 -12.84 11.86 -10.69
CA LEU A 75 -13.30 10.65 -11.38
C LEU A 75 -14.60 10.87 -12.19
N PRO A 76 -15.63 11.59 -11.70
CA PRO A 76 -16.82 11.91 -12.51
C PRO A 76 -16.53 12.76 -13.74
N TRP A 77 -15.50 13.61 -13.70
CA TRP A 77 -15.15 14.51 -14.79
C TRP A 77 -14.28 13.84 -15.87
N LEU A 78 -13.23 13.14 -15.43
CA LEU A 78 -12.27 12.52 -16.33
C LEU A 78 -12.64 11.09 -16.72
N GLY A 79 -13.53 10.45 -15.97
CA GLY A 79 -13.81 9.02 -16.10
C GLY A 79 -12.64 8.14 -15.64
N PHE A 80 -12.87 6.83 -15.56
CA PHE A 80 -11.88 5.87 -15.07
C PHE A 80 -10.56 5.90 -15.83
N ARG A 81 -10.65 5.93 -17.18
CA ARG A 81 -9.48 5.86 -18.05
C ARG A 81 -8.51 7.00 -17.81
N TRP A 82 -9.00 8.23 -17.91
CA TRP A 82 -8.13 9.41 -17.81
C TRP A 82 -7.67 9.68 -16.39
N THR A 83 -8.47 9.36 -15.37
CA THR A 83 -8.02 9.43 -13.96
C THR A 83 -6.86 8.47 -13.71
N MET A 84 -6.92 7.24 -14.24
CA MET A 84 -5.81 6.28 -14.17
C MET A 84 -4.59 6.78 -14.95
N VAL A 85 -4.76 7.29 -16.18
CA VAL A 85 -3.67 7.82 -17.01
C VAL A 85 -2.92 8.94 -16.29
N VAL A 86 -3.65 9.91 -15.74
CA VAL A 86 -3.05 11.02 -14.97
C VAL A 86 -2.30 10.49 -13.75
N GLY A 87 -2.91 9.57 -13.00
CA GLY A 87 -2.26 8.95 -11.84
C GLY A 87 -0.97 8.22 -12.20
N LEU A 88 -1.00 7.40 -13.25
CA LEU A 88 0.18 6.66 -13.74
C LEU A 88 1.27 7.60 -14.28
N ALA A 89 0.89 8.69 -14.93
CA ALA A 89 1.84 9.71 -15.40
C ALA A 89 2.58 10.38 -14.23
N PHE A 90 1.87 10.73 -13.15
CA PHE A 90 2.48 11.24 -11.92
C PHE A 90 3.42 10.23 -11.28
N MET A 91 3.04 8.94 -11.21
CA MET A 91 3.91 7.88 -10.69
C MET A 91 5.16 7.71 -11.55
N THR A 92 5.01 7.71 -12.87
CA THR A 92 6.12 7.63 -13.84
C THR A 92 7.10 8.79 -13.62
N PHE A 93 6.60 10.01 -13.60
CA PHE A 93 7.40 11.21 -13.42
C PHE A 93 8.13 11.21 -12.07
N GLY A 94 7.40 10.99 -10.98
CA GLY A 94 7.98 10.97 -9.63
C GLY A 94 9.05 9.91 -9.45
N THR A 95 8.83 8.70 -10.00
CA THR A 95 9.82 7.62 -9.93
C THR A 95 11.05 7.90 -10.80
N ALA A 96 10.87 8.35 -12.04
CA ALA A 96 11.96 8.64 -12.97
C ALA A 96 12.90 9.74 -12.45
N THR A 97 12.34 10.72 -11.75
CA THR A 97 13.08 11.91 -11.32
C THR A 97 13.52 11.88 -9.86
N LEU A 98 13.23 10.81 -9.11
CA LEU A 98 13.47 10.72 -7.67
C LEU A 98 14.93 11.06 -7.28
N MET A 99 15.90 10.63 -8.07
CA MET A 99 17.32 10.86 -7.81
C MET A 99 17.96 11.89 -8.76
N ALA A 100 17.15 12.70 -9.45
CA ALA A 100 17.66 13.59 -10.49
C ALA A 100 18.48 14.77 -9.95
N SER A 101 18.18 15.27 -8.74
CA SER A 101 18.80 16.48 -8.20
C SER A 101 19.10 16.36 -6.71
N ASN A 102 18.52 17.21 -5.90
CA ASN A 102 18.75 17.36 -4.46
C ASN A 102 17.58 16.81 -3.61
N TYR A 103 17.70 16.95 -2.29
CA TYR A 103 16.68 16.51 -1.34
C TYR A 103 15.31 17.19 -1.55
N ALA A 104 15.29 18.50 -1.81
CA ALA A 104 14.02 19.21 -2.05
C ALA A 104 13.31 18.68 -3.31
N TRP A 105 14.09 18.35 -4.35
CA TRP A 105 13.57 17.68 -5.54
C TRP A 105 13.01 16.30 -5.25
N ALA A 106 13.68 15.51 -4.38
CA ALA A 106 13.18 14.20 -3.99
C ALA A 106 11.84 14.28 -3.23
N ILE A 107 11.67 15.29 -2.36
CA ILE A 107 10.38 15.58 -1.70
C ILE A 107 9.30 15.86 -2.76
N PHE A 108 9.59 16.71 -3.75
CA PHE A 108 8.66 17.02 -4.84
C PHE A 108 8.34 15.77 -5.69
N ALA A 109 9.36 15.00 -6.07
CA ALA A 109 9.19 13.76 -6.85
C ALA A 109 8.33 12.72 -6.12
N LEU A 110 8.54 12.55 -4.80
CA LEU A 110 7.72 11.65 -3.99
C LEU A 110 6.31 12.19 -3.76
N SER A 111 6.13 13.50 -3.66
CA SER A 111 4.78 14.11 -3.64
C SER A 111 4.03 13.81 -4.94
N CYS A 112 4.69 13.97 -6.08
CA CYS A 112 4.11 13.59 -7.39
C CYS A 112 3.79 12.09 -7.44
N ASN A 113 4.72 11.24 -7.00
CA ASN A 113 4.48 9.80 -6.91
C ASN A 113 3.24 9.48 -6.05
N GLY A 114 3.12 10.13 -4.89
CA GLY A 114 1.97 10.02 -4.00
C GLY A 114 0.66 10.47 -4.65
N LEU A 115 0.65 11.62 -5.35
CA LEU A 115 -0.50 12.06 -6.13
C LEU A 115 -0.95 10.99 -7.13
N GLY A 116 0.01 10.37 -7.80
CA GLY A 116 -0.25 9.28 -8.73
C GLY A 116 -0.88 8.06 -8.07
N ILE A 117 -0.33 7.62 -6.93
CA ILE A 117 -0.88 6.49 -6.14
C ILE A 117 -2.31 6.79 -5.71
N GLY A 118 -2.57 8.00 -5.18
CA GLY A 118 -3.87 8.41 -4.67
C GLY A 118 -4.95 8.55 -5.76
N LEU A 119 -4.59 8.79 -7.02
CA LEU A 119 -5.51 8.77 -8.16
C LEU A 119 -5.67 7.37 -8.74
N ALA A 120 -4.57 6.69 -9.06
CA ALA A 120 -4.61 5.43 -9.81
C ALA A 120 -5.14 4.27 -8.97
N THR A 121 -4.71 4.12 -7.72
CA THR A 121 -5.05 2.94 -6.89
C THR A 121 -6.53 2.86 -6.55
N PRO A 122 -7.19 3.91 -6.00
CA PRO A 122 -8.62 3.87 -5.73
C PRO A 122 -9.45 3.70 -7.00
N THR A 123 -9.07 4.39 -8.08
CA THR A 123 -9.77 4.31 -9.37
C THR A 123 -9.73 2.90 -9.95
N THR A 124 -8.57 2.24 -9.88
CA THR A 124 -8.42 0.84 -10.33
C THR A 124 -9.23 -0.12 -9.45
N ASN A 125 -9.21 0.06 -8.14
CA ASN A 125 -10.04 -0.75 -7.22
C ASN A 125 -11.53 -0.58 -7.53
N LEU A 126 -12.00 0.65 -7.76
CA LEU A 126 -13.40 0.91 -8.13
C LEU A 126 -13.76 0.30 -9.48
N LEU A 127 -12.86 0.33 -10.46
CA LEU A 127 -13.04 -0.33 -11.75
C LEU A 127 -13.22 -1.84 -11.59
N VAL A 128 -12.32 -2.49 -10.84
CA VAL A 128 -12.39 -3.93 -10.58
C VAL A 128 -13.61 -4.29 -9.72
N ALA A 129 -14.04 -3.42 -8.82
CA ALA A 129 -15.26 -3.62 -8.02
C ALA A 129 -16.55 -3.64 -8.84
N ARG A 130 -16.53 -3.21 -10.11
CA ARG A 130 -17.66 -3.34 -11.06
C ARG A 130 -17.80 -4.73 -11.66
N THR A 131 -16.87 -5.64 -11.40
CA THR A 131 -17.01 -7.07 -11.74
C THR A 131 -18.31 -7.63 -11.12
N PRO A 132 -18.98 -8.59 -11.79
CA PRO A 132 -20.18 -9.23 -11.25
C PRO A 132 -19.99 -9.70 -9.81
N ALA A 133 -21.06 -9.65 -9.02
CA ALA A 133 -21.02 -9.85 -7.56
C ALA A 133 -20.38 -11.19 -7.14
N ASP A 134 -20.61 -12.26 -7.92
CA ASP A 134 -20.04 -13.60 -7.73
C ASP A 134 -18.51 -13.64 -7.86
N ARG A 135 -17.89 -12.73 -8.61
CA ARG A 135 -16.45 -12.67 -8.87
C ARG A 135 -15.76 -11.44 -8.26
N ARG A 136 -16.50 -10.49 -7.72
CA ARG A 136 -15.96 -9.20 -7.23
C ARG A 136 -14.90 -9.38 -6.17
N ALA A 137 -15.19 -10.16 -5.14
CA ALA A 137 -14.25 -10.41 -4.04
C ALA A 137 -12.97 -11.08 -4.54
N SER A 138 -13.09 -12.09 -5.39
CA SER A 138 -11.95 -12.79 -6.00
C SER A 138 -11.09 -11.86 -6.85
N SER A 139 -11.73 -11.00 -7.68
CA SER A 139 -11.00 -10.05 -8.54
C SER A 139 -10.24 -8.99 -7.73
N LEU A 140 -10.84 -8.47 -6.66
CA LEU A 140 -10.16 -7.52 -5.76
C LEU A 140 -9.03 -8.17 -4.96
N ASN A 141 -9.20 -9.42 -4.51
CA ASN A 141 -8.14 -10.18 -3.87
C ASN A 141 -6.96 -10.43 -4.82
N LEU A 142 -7.25 -10.79 -6.08
CA LEU A 142 -6.22 -10.98 -7.10
C LEU A 142 -5.49 -9.67 -7.40
N LEU A 143 -6.18 -8.53 -7.43
CA LEU A 143 -5.58 -7.22 -7.59
C LEU A 143 -4.57 -6.93 -6.47
N ASN A 144 -4.99 -7.14 -5.21
CA ASN A 144 -4.12 -6.96 -4.04
C ASN A 144 -2.95 -7.95 -4.00
N PHE A 145 -3.14 -9.17 -4.51
CA PHE A 145 -2.06 -10.14 -4.70
C PHE A 145 -0.97 -9.59 -5.63
N PHE A 146 -1.33 -9.04 -6.80
CA PHE A 146 -0.38 -8.46 -7.74
C PHE A 146 0.37 -7.26 -7.15
N TRP A 147 -0.33 -6.40 -6.41
CA TRP A 147 0.32 -5.32 -5.67
C TRP A 147 1.34 -5.84 -4.66
N SER A 148 0.94 -6.82 -3.86
CA SER A 148 1.82 -7.42 -2.83
C SER A 148 3.01 -8.15 -3.44
N ALA A 149 2.83 -8.80 -4.59
CA ALA A 149 3.93 -9.42 -5.35
C ALA A 149 4.95 -8.38 -5.82
N GLY A 150 4.48 -7.22 -6.31
CA GLY A 150 5.34 -6.08 -6.64
C GLY A 150 6.07 -5.53 -5.41
N ALA A 151 5.36 -5.35 -4.29
CA ALA A 151 5.93 -4.87 -3.03
C ALA A 151 7.02 -5.82 -2.50
N MET A 152 6.79 -7.13 -2.54
CA MET A 152 7.77 -8.15 -2.14
C MET A 152 8.99 -8.16 -3.05
N THR A 153 8.82 -7.97 -4.35
CA THR A 153 9.89 -8.04 -5.35
C THR A 153 10.79 -6.79 -5.31
N CYS A 154 10.23 -5.63 -4.98
CA CYS A 154 10.93 -4.34 -5.02
C CYS A 154 12.27 -4.32 -4.25
N PRO A 155 12.37 -4.75 -2.97
CA PRO A 155 13.62 -4.70 -2.23
C PRO A 155 14.70 -5.62 -2.81
N PHE A 156 14.33 -6.77 -3.39
CA PHE A 156 15.28 -7.65 -4.10
C PHE A 156 15.83 -6.95 -5.34
N LEU A 157 14.97 -6.26 -6.11
CA LEU A 157 15.42 -5.49 -7.29
C LEU A 157 16.34 -4.35 -6.87
N VAL A 158 16.00 -3.60 -5.81
CA VAL A 158 16.89 -2.55 -5.27
C VAL A 158 18.25 -3.13 -4.89
N ALA A 159 18.32 -4.26 -4.19
CA ALA A 159 19.57 -4.91 -3.82
C ALA A 159 20.38 -5.34 -5.06
N ALA A 160 19.72 -5.96 -6.05
CA ALA A 160 20.35 -6.45 -7.27
C ALA A 160 20.93 -5.31 -8.13
N PHE A 161 20.19 -4.23 -8.33
CA PHE A 161 20.66 -3.09 -9.13
C PHE A 161 21.72 -2.26 -8.38
N GLN A 162 21.58 -2.08 -7.08
CA GLN A 162 22.55 -1.34 -6.28
C GLN A 162 23.88 -2.09 -6.15
N SER A 163 23.87 -3.43 -6.08
CA SER A 163 25.11 -4.22 -6.07
C SER A 163 25.98 -3.99 -7.30
N LYS A 164 25.36 -3.60 -8.42
CA LYS A 164 26.00 -3.22 -9.68
C LYS A 164 26.17 -1.70 -9.85
N GLN A 165 25.82 -0.91 -8.84
CA GLN A 165 25.79 0.57 -8.88
C GLN A 165 24.86 1.17 -9.96
N HIS A 166 23.82 0.44 -10.36
CA HIS A 166 22.87 0.82 -11.41
C HIS A 166 21.49 1.18 -10.88
N ILE A 167 21.39 1.73 -9.66
CA ILE A 167 20.09 2.05 -9.02
C ILE A 167 19.26 3.03 -9.84
N GLN A 168 19.88 3.97 -10.54
CA GLN A 168 19.17 4.90 -11.42
C GLN A 168 18.53 4.18 -12.61
N ALA A 169 19.20 3.16 -13.17
CA ALA A 169 18.62 2.32 -14.23
C ALA A 169 17.39 1.57 -13.72
N PHE A 170 17.39 1.09 -12.48
CA PHE A 170 16.21 0.48 -11.86
C PHE A 170 15.03 1.45 -11.79
N LEU A 171 15.27 2.68 -11.34
CA LEU A 171 14.22 3.70 -11.27
C LEU A 171 13.66 4.04 -12.65
N LEU A 172 14.53 4.20 -13.64
CA LEU A 172 14.13 4.48 -15.03
C LEU A 172 13.39 3.31 -15.67
N LEU A 173 13.80 2.06 -15.41
CA LEU A 173 13.10 0.87 -15.88
C LEU A 173 11.72 0.74 -15.24
N SER A 174 11.62 0.98 -13.93
CA SER A 174 10.33 0.96 -13.21
C SER A 174 9.39 2.05 -13.73
N ALA A 175 9.89 3.26 -13.91
CA ALA A 175 9.15 4.37 -14.50
C ALA A 175 8.78 4.10 -15.96
N GLY A 176 9.71 3.54 -16.75
CA GLY A 176 9.48 3.16 -18.15
C GLY A 176 8.40 2.09 -18.29
N THR A 177 8.41 1.07 -17.43
CA THR A 177 7.35 0.06 -17.39
C THR A 177 5.99 0.70 -17.12
N MET A 178 5.92 1.60 -16.13
CA MET A 178 4.69 2.31 -15.82
C MET A 178 4.27 3.24 -16.99
N GLY A 179 5.22 3.92 -17.63
CA GLY A 179 4.99 4.76 -18.80
C GLY A 179 4.45 3.98 -19.99
N VAL A 180 5.00 2.80 -20.29
CA VAL A 180 4.50 1.90 -21.34
C VAL A 180 3.07 1.47 -21.06
N LEU A 181 2.77 1.10 -19.82
CA LEU A 181 1.40 0.73 -19.41
C LEU A 181 0.44 1.94 -19.49
N THR A 182 0.93 3.14 -19.19
CA THR A 182 0.16 4.39 -19.38
C THR A 182 -0.19 4.60 -20.86
N VAL A 183 0.79 4.46 -21.76
CA VAL A 183 0.57 4.55 -23.19
C VAL A 183 -0.37 3.45 -23.67
N ALA A 184 -0.19 2.22 -23.20
CA ALA A 184 -1.09 1.11 -23.54
C ALA A 184 -2.54 1.42 -23.10
N LEU A 185 -2.74 2.02 -21.94
CA LEU A 185 -4.06 2.42 -21.45
C LEU A 185 -4.67 3.54 -22.31
N ILE A 186 -3.85 4.44 -22.88
CA ILE A 186 -4.31 5.51 -23.78
C ILE A 186 -4.74 4.94 -25.14
N VAL A 187 -3.94 4.03 -25.71
CA VAL A 187 -4.09 3.56 -27.09
C VAL A 187 -5.05 2.37 -27.21
N ALA A 188 -5.08 1.50 -26.21
CA ALA A 188 -5.90 0.28 -26.27
C ALA A 188 -7.40 0.61 -26.41
N PRO A 189 -8.13 -0.08 -27.30
CA PRO A 189 -9.57 0.05 -27.44
C PRO A 189 -10.29 -0.65 -26.29
N ILE A 190 -10.10 -0.12 -25.06
CA ILE A 190 -10.71 -0.67 -23.87
C ILE A 190 -12.02 0.07 -23.65
N HIS A 191 -13.12 -0.68 -23.68
CA HIS A 191 -14.41 -0.15 -23.27
C HIS A 191 -14.50 -0.16 -21.75
N ILE A 192 -14.18 0.97 -21.13
CA ILE A 192 -14.37 1.17 -19.68
C ILE A 192 -15.79 1.73 -19.52
N PRO A 193 -16.68 1.05 -18.77
CA PRO A 193 -18.04 1.54 -18.56
C PRO A 193 -18.03 2.95 -18.00
N GLU A 194 -18.82 3.85 -18.59
CA GLU A 194 -19.01 5.20 -18.07
C GLU A 194 -19.61 5.13 -16.67
N GLN A 195 -19.26 6.10 -15.85
CA GLN A 195 -19.80 6.21 -14.51
C GLN A 195 -21.22 6.78 -14.61
N ASP A 196 -22.23 5.99 -14.22
CA ASP A 196 -23.55 6.56 -14.00
C ASP A 196 -23.45 7.62 -12.90
N ALA A 197 -23.63 8.88 -13.30
CA ALA A 197 -23.49 10.08 -12.46
C ALA A 197 -24.54 10.16 -11.32
N HIS A 198 -25.33 9.12 -11.13
CA HIS A 198 -26.51 9.12 -10.26
C HIS A 198 -26.40 8.13 -9.10
N SER A 199 -25.57 8.45 -8.11
CA SER A 199 -25.80 7.97 -6.74
C SER A 199 -25.70 9.12 -5.72
N GLY A 200 -26.25 10.26 -6.10
CA GLY A 200 -26.55 11.38 -5.23
C GLY A 200 -27.74 11.09 -4.32
N GLN A 201 -27.63 10.11 -3.42
CA GLN A 201 -28.56 10.05 -2.29
C GLN A 201 -28.02 10.97 -1.19
N SER A 202 -28.67 12.12 -1.07
CA SER A 202 -28.47 13.16 -0.07
C SER A 202 -28.82 12.65 1.33
N GLY A 203 -27.88 11.95 1.98
CA GLY A 203 -27.96 11.63 3.40
C GLY A 203 -26.79 12.27 4.14
N SER A 204 -26.99 12.86 5.30
CA SER A 204 -25.95 13.54 6.08
C SER A 204 -24.76 12.61 6.39
N ARG A 205 -23.69 12.69 5.57
CA ARG A 205 -22.41 11.97 5.74
C ARG A 205 -21.84 12.20 7.14
N SER A 206 -21.98 13.41 7.68
CA SER A 206 -21.44 13.81 8.97
C SER A 206 -22.03 13.00 10.13
N ARG A 207 -23.32 12.63 10.09
CA ARG A 207 -23.98 11.88 11.17
C ARG A 207 -23.35 10.51 11.41
N TYR A 208 -22.93 9.82 10.36
CA TYR A 208 -22.30 8.49 10.48
C TYR A 208 -20.82 8.58 10.89
N LEU A 209 -20.11 9.64 10.47
CA LEU A 209 -18.71 9.86 10.84
C LEU A 209 -18.56 10.24 12.32
N CYS A 210 -19.58 10.84 12.95
CA CYS A 210 -19.58 11.19 14.36
C CYS A 210 -19.97 10.03 15.29
N THR A 211 -20.11 8.80 14.78
CA THR A 211 -20.39 7.63 15.64
C THR A 211 -19.13 7.11 16.32
N PRO A 212 -19.22 6.58 17.56
CA PRO A 212 -18.08 5.96 18.24
C PRO A 212 -17.44 4.84 17.42
N THR A 213 -18.27 4.06 16.71
CA THR A 213 -17.78 2.98 15.82
C THR A 213 -16.92 3.52 14.66
N ALA A 214 -17.33 4.64 14.03
CA ALA A 214 -16.55 5.25 12.96
C ALA A 214 -15.22 5.81 13.49
N ALA A 215 -15.24 6.43 14.67
CA ALA A 215 -14.03 6.95 15.32
C ALA A 215 -13.07 5.80 15.67
N LEU A 216 -13.58 4.70 16.25
CA LEU A 216 -12.80 3.51 16.60
C LEU A 216 -12.15 2.87 15.36
N LEU A 217 -12.92 2.64 14.29
CA LEU A 217 -12.40 2.08 13.05
C LEU A 217 -11.45 3.02 12.33
N GLY A 218 -11.71 4.33 12.36
CA GLY A 218 -10.78 5.33 11.84
C GLY A 218 -9.45 5.31 12.57
N ALA A 219 -9.47 5.23 13.91
CA ALA A 219 -8.27 5.09 14.72
C ALA A 219 -7.54 3.76 14.46
N LEU A 220 -8.27 2.65 14.31
CA LEU A 220 -7.69 1.35 13.96
C LEU A 220 -7.00 1.40 12.58
N PHE A 221 -7.65 1.98 11.56
CA PHE A 221 -7.06 2.15 10.24
C PHE A 221 -5.82 3.05 10.25
N PHE A 222 -5.88 4.17 10.98
CA PHE A 222 -4.74 5.07 11.17
C PHE A 222 -3.53 4.34 11.78
N VAL A 223 -3.75 3.65 12.90
CA VAL A 223 -2.68 2.92 13.61
C VAL A 223 -2.16 1.77 12.76
N TYR A 224 -3.05 1.01 12.11
CA TYR A 224 -2.65 -0.13 11.28
C TYR A 224 -1.77 0.30 10.12
N ILE A 225 -2.23 1.24 9.27
CA ILE A 225 -1.47 1.72 8.11
C ILE A 225 -0.18 2.41 8.56
N GLY A 226 -0.25 3.22 9.63
CA GLY A 226 0.94 3.85 10.19
C GLY A 226 1.99 2.84 10.63
N THR A 227 1.58 1.77 11.28
CA THR A 227 2.46 0.68 11.75
C THR A 227 3.05 -0.12 10.58
N GLU A 228 2.19 -0.57 9.63
CA GLU A 228 2.61 -1.33 8.45
C GLU A 228 3.64 -0.56 7.63
N ILE A 229 3.35 0.70 7.31
CA ILE A 229 4.24 1.56 6.52
C ILE A 229 5.53 1.88 7.27
N SER A 230 5.46 2.09 8.59
CA SER A 230 6.66 2.35 9.40
C SER A 230 7.64 1.18 9.36
N PHE A 231 7.17 -0.05 9.56
CA PHE A 231 8.04 -1.22 9.41
C PHE A 231 8.57 -1.33 7.97
N GLY A 232 7.68 -1.34 6.95
CA GLY A 232 8.09 -1.47 5.56
C GLY A 232 9.14 -0.44 5.12
N PHE A 233 9.02 0.80 5.61
CA PHE A 233 9.90 1.91 5.25
C PHE A 233 11.25 1.87 5.99
N TRP A 234 11.26 1.54 7.30
CA TRP A 234 12.46 1.64 8.12
C TRP A 234 13.27 0.35 8.22
N LEU A 235 12.71 -0.82 7.83
CA LEU A 235 13.38 -2.12 7.94
C LEU A 235 14.74 -2.18 7.22
N ALA A 236 14.85 -1.62 6.01
CA ALA A 236 16.12 -1.60 5.29
C ALA A 236 17.18 -0.75 6.00
N SER A 237 16.79 0.42 6.52
CA SER A 237 17.66 1.30 7.29
C SER A 237 18.10 0.64 8.60
N TYR A 238 17.19 -0.02 9.29
CA TYR A 238 17.50 -0.75 10.51
C TYR A 238 18.42 -1.94 10.25
N ALA A 239 18.11 -2.75 9.23
CA ALA A 239 18.95 -3.89 8.85
C ALA A 239 20.38 -3.48 8.45
N LYS A 240 20.53 -2.34 7.75
CA LYS A 240 21.85 -1.79 7.40
C LYS A 240 22.65 -1.39 8.62
N ARG A 241 22.02 -0.81 9.65
CA ARG A 241 22.70 -0.30 10.87
C ARG A 241 22.93 -1.38 11.90
N ALA A 242 21.98 -2.29 12.13
CA ALA A 242 22.00 -3.26 13.22
C ALA A 242 22.42 -4.68 12.78
N GLY A 243 22.28 -5.00 11.49
CA GLY A 243 22.39 -6.37 10.99
C GLY A 243 23.81 -6.86 10.67
N ASN A 244 24.86 -6.08 10.89
CA ASN A 244 26.24 -6.42 10.49
C ASN A 244 26.34 -6.95 9.05
N ALA A 245 25.52 -6.41 8.15
CA ALA A 245 25.35 -6.94 6.81
C ALA A 245 26.52 -6.58 5.90
N GLN A 246 27.18 -7.59 5.35
CA GLN A 246 28.09 -7.41 4.23
C GLN A 246 27.31 -7.24 2.91
N GLY A 247 27.80 -6.37 2.03
CA GLY A 247 27.16 -6.12 0.73
C GLY A 247 25.75 -5.49 0.84
N MET A 248 24.84 -5.92 -0.03
CA MET A 248 23.51 -5.30 -0.18
C MET A 248 22.37 -6.12 0.43
N TRP A 249 22.67 -7.18 1.19
CA TRP A 249 21.64 -8.06 1.77
C TRP A 249 20.66 -7.35 2.72
N TRP A 250 21.09 -6.27 3.38
CA TRP A 250 20.23 -5.44 4.21
C TRP A 250 19.02 -4.86 3.44
N ALA A 251 19.20 -4.58 2.14
CA ALA A 251 18.14 -4.02 1.31
C ALA A 251 17.03 -5.03 1.00
N THR A 252 17.28 -6.35 1.13
CA THR A 252 16.30 -7.40 0.88
C THR A 252 15.36 -7.64 2.07
N VAL A 253 15.67 -7.14 3.27
CA VAL A 253 14.90 -7.42 4.48
C VAL A 253 13.42 -7.06 4.36
N PRO A 254 13.02 -5.91 3.77
CA PRO A 254 11.59 -5.63 3.58
C PRO A 254 10.86 -6.66 2.69
N SER A 255 11.56 -7.40 1.81
CA SER A 255 10.93 -8.47 1.03
C SER A 255 10.39 -9.60 1.88
N TYR A 256 11.05 -9.93 2.99
CA TYR A 256 10.56 -10.96 3.92
C TYR A 256 9.29 -10.48 4.65
N PHE A 257 9.22 -9.19 4.99
CA PHE A 257 8.03 -8.56 5.55
C PHE A 257 6.85 -8.62 4.56
N TYR A 258 7.02 -8.11 3.35
CA TYR A 258 5.96 -8.08 2.33
C TYR A 258 5.62 -9.48 1.81
N GLY A 259 6.59 -10.39 1.73
CA GLY A 259 6.37 -11.79 1.34
C GLY A 259 5.53 -12.53 2.38
N ALA A 260 5.84 -12.37 3.67
CA ALA A 260 5.05 -12.95 4.76
C ALA A 260 3.65 -12.34 4.84
N LEU A 261 3.51 -11.03 4.61
CA LEU A 261 2.23 -10.34 4.51
C LEU A 261 1.39 -10.89 3.35
N LEU A 262 2.00 -11.13 2.18
CA LEU A 262 1.36 -11.75 1.03
C LEU A 262 0.89 -13.18 1.37
N LEU A 263 1.77 -14.02 1.92
CA LEU A 263 1.46 -15.41 2.27
C LEU A 263 0.35 -15.49 3.31
N GLY A 264 0.38 -14.63 4.33
CA GLY A 264 -0.68 -14.57 5.33
C GLY A 264 -2.04 -14.16 4.74
N ARG A 265 -2.07 -13.21 3.81
CA ARG A 265 -3.30 -12.85 3.08
C ARG A 265 -3.84 -14.00 2.22
N LEU A 266 -2.96 -14.79 1.60
CA LEU A 266 -3.36 -15.97 0.85
C LEU A 266 -3.88 -17.10 1.75
N ALA A 267 -3.30 -17.27 2.94
CA ALA A 267 -3.70 -18.29 3.89
C ALA A 267 -4.97 -17.91 4.68
N ALA A 268 -5.29 -16.61 4.80
CA ALA A 268 -6.40 -16.11 5.60
C ALA A 268 -7.75 -16.79 5.29
N PRO A 269 -8.18 -16.98 4.01
CA PRO A 269 -9.44 -17.64 3.70
C PRO A 269 -9.51 -19.10 4.18
N LEU A 270 -8.37 -19.79 4.27
CA LEU A 270 -8.29 -21.15 4.81
C LEU A 270 -8.40 -21.13 6.33
N ALA A 271 -7.68 -20.22 6.99
CA ALA A 271 -7.74 -20.07 8.45
C ALA A 271 -9.14 -19.69 8.93
N LEU A 272 -9.85 -18.82 8.22
CA LEU A 272 -11.21 -18.37 8.54
C LEU A 272 -12.30 -19.46 8.38
N ARG A 273 -11.96 -20.62 7.83
CA ARG A 273 -12.85 -21.79 7.87
C ARG A 273 -12.93 -22.45 9.23
N GLU A 274 -11.85 -22.33 10.03
CA GLU A 274 -11.67 -23.04 11.30
C GLU A 274 -11.74 -22.11 12.53
N ILE A 275 -11.40 -20.83 12.32
CA ILE A 275 -11.32 -19.85 13.42
C ILE A 275 -12.03 -18.55 13.04
N SER A 276 -12.62 -17.88 14.05
CA SER A 276 -13.33 -16.62 13.82
C SER A 276 -12.38 -15.46 13.51
N ASP A 277 -12.93 -14.43 12.83
CA ASP A 277 -12.22 -13.20 12.44
C ASP A 277 -11.50 -12.56 13.63
N ILE A 278 -12.16 -12.45 14.78
CA ILE A 278 -11.56 -11.85 15.99
C ILE A 278 -10.42 -12.71 16.53
N ARG A 279 -10.54 -14.04 16.54
CA ARG A 279 -9.46 -14.92 17.01
C ARG A 279 -8.25 -14.81 16.09
N LEU A 280 -8.47 -14.82 14.78
CA LEU A 280 -7.39 -14.64 13.80
C LEU A 280 -6.72 -13.29 13.96
N ALA A 281 -7.48 -12.21 14.16
CA ALA A 281 -6.93 -10.87 14.40
C ALA A 281 -6.13 -10.78 15.70
N ARG A 282 -6.56 -11.43 16.77
CA ARG A 282 -5.81 -11.52 18.04
C ARG A 282 -4.50 -12.26 17.88
N ILE A 283 -4.51 -13.42 17.22
CA ILE A 283 -3.30 -14.19 16.93
C ILE A 283 -2.34 -13.37 16.07
N GLY A 284 -2.85 -12.75 15.01
CA GLY A 284 -2.06 -11.91 14.11
C GLY A 284 -1.43 -10.72 14.82
N SER A 285 -2.21 -9.98 15.60
CA SER A 285 -1.70 -8.82 16.34
C SER A 285 -0.69 -9.20 17.43
N ALA A 286 -0.89 -10.31 18.15
CA ALA A 286 0.09 -10.85 19.09
C ALA A 286 1.39 -11.25 18.39
N LEU A 287 1.29 -11.92 17.23
CA LEU A 287 2.45 -12.31 16.42
C LEU A 287 3.24 -11.08 15.94
N ALA A 288 2.55 -10.04 15.48
CA ALA A 288 3.17 -8.77 15.09
C ALA A 288 3.90 -8.10 16.27
N CYS A 289 3.29 -8.09 17.46
CA CYS A 289 3.92 -7.58 18.68
C CYS A 289 5.18 -8.38 19.06
N MET A 290 5.11 -9.71 19.03
CA MET A 290 6.27 -10.56 19.32
C MET A 290 7.40 -10.32 18.33
N GLY A 291 7.07 -10.28 17.03
CA GLY A 291 8.03 -9.95 15.97
C GLY A 291 8.67 -8.58 16.14
N GLY A 292 7.85 -7.55 16.47
CA GLY A 292 8.33 -6.20 16.74
C GLY A 292 9.22 -6.09 17.98
N ALA A 293 8.85 -6.75 19.06
CA ALA A 293 9.66 -6.81 20.28
C ALA A 293 10.98 -7.57 20.04
N ALA A 294 10.94 -8.71 19.36
CA ALA A 294 12.13 -9.47 19.01
C ALA A 294 13.06 -8.66 18.06
N LEU A 295 12.50 -7.91 17.12
CA LEU A 295 13.26 -7.07 16.18
C LEU A 295 14.18 -6.10 16.90
N ILE A 296 13.73 -5.51 18.00
CA ILE A 296 14.52 -4.57 18.82
C ILE A 296 15.69 -5.27 19.53
N LEU A 297 15.59 -6.56 19.80
CA LEU A 297 16.59 -7.33 20.54
C LEU A 297 17.63 -7.99 19.62
N VAL A 298 17.29 -8.23 18.38
CA VAL A 298 18.13 -9.01 17.44
C VAL A 298 19.09 -8.08 16.68
N HIS A 299 20.36 -8.55 16.51
CA HIS A 299 21.44 -7.82 15.85
C HIS A 299 22.02 -8.55 14.62
N SER A 300 21.51 -9.75 14.30
CA SER A 300 21.93 -10.50 13.11
C SER A 300 20.97 -10.28 11.95
N LEU A 301 21.49 -10.18 10.73
CA LEU A 301 20.68 -9.95 9.54
C LEU A 301 19.60 -11.04 9.32
N PRO A 302 19.91 -12.35 9.45
CA PRO A 302 18.89 -13.39 9.36
C PRO A 302 17.81 -13.26 10.43
N GLY A 303 18.21 -12.90 11.66
CA GLY A 303 17.25 -12.68 12.76
C GLY A 303 16.34 -11.49 12.50
N ILE A 304 16.87 -10.37 11.97
CA ILE A 304 16.09 -9.19 11.58
C ILE A 304 15.10 -9.57 10.46
N ALA A 305 15.53 -10.36 9.46
CA ALA A 305 14.68 -10.84 8.38
C ALA A 305 13.55 -11.75 8.90
N PHE A 306 13.87 -12.64 9.86
CA PHE A 306 12.88 -13.50 10.49
C PHE A 306 11.85 -12.68 11.30
N CYS A 307 12.30 -11.71 12.10
CA CYS A 307 11.40 -10.80 12.82
C CYS A 307 10.52 -10.01 11.87
N ALA A 308 11.09 -9.51 10.76
CA ALA A 308 10.34 -8.82 9.71
C ALA A 308 9.24 -9.71 9.10
N ALA A 309 9.54 -10.99 8.84
CA ALA A 309 8.56 -11.96 8.36
C ALA A 309 7.46 -12.23 9.41
N LEU A 310 7.80 -12.35 10.70
CA LEU A 310 6.81 -12.50 11.77
C LEU A 310 5.87 -11.30 11.85
N ILE A 311 6.41 -10.07 11.77
CA ILE A 311 5.60 -8.84 11.76
C ILE A 311 4.66 -8.84 10.55
N GLY A 312 5.18 -9.12 9.34
CA GLY A 312 4.41 -9.14 8.11
C GLY A 312 3.28 -10.17 8.15
N LEU A 313 3.58 -11.39 8.63
CA LEU A 313 2.59 -12.45 8.80
C LEU A 313 1.51 -12.03 9.81
N GLY A 314 1.92 -11.45 10.94
CA GLY A 314 1.01 -10.97 11.98
C GLY A 314 0.08 -9.85 11.51
N LEU A 315 0.58 -8.90 10.72
CA LEU A 315 -0.24 -7.80 10.19
C LEU A 315 -1.13 -8.21 9.02
N SER A 316 -0.87 -9.33 8.36
CA SER A 316 -1.44 -9.71 7.07
C SER A 316 -2.97 -9.76 7.03
N THR A 317 -3.61 -10.24 8.09
CA THR A 317 -5.06 -10.47 8.17
C THR A 317 -5.82 -9.32 8.82
N LEU A 318 -5.13 -8.43 9.53
CA LEU A 318 -5.77 -7.40 10.36
C LEU A 318 -6.55 -6.37 9.54
N TYR A 319 -5.98 -5.91 8.42
CA TYR A 319 -6.63 -4.93 7.57
C TYR A 319 -7.87 -5.49 6.83
N PRO A 320 -7.81 -6.68 6.20
CA PRO A 320 -9.00 -7.32 5.64
C PRO A 320 -10.11 -7.53 6.67
N ILE A 321 -9.79 -7.98 7.88
CA ILE A 321 -10.76 -8.16 8.97
C ILE A 321 -11.37 -6.82 9.39
N ALA A 322 -10.56 -5.77 9.55
CA ALA A 322 -11.05 -4.43 9.87
C ALA A 322 -11.99 -3.87 8.78
N ILE A 323 -11.70 -4.14 7.50
CA ILE A 323 -12.60 -3.81 6.38
C ILE A 323 -13.91 -4.61 6.47
N GLY A 324 -13.85 -5.88 6.85
CA GLY A 324 -15.03 -6.72 7.11
C GLY A 324 -15.93 -6.09 8.18
N PHE A 325 -15.37 -5.71 9.33
CA PHE A 325 -16.11 -5.02 10.41
C PHE A 325 -16.68 -3.67 9.97
N PHE A 326 -15.91 -2.91 9.20
CA PHE A 326 -16.38 -1.66 8.63
C PHE A 326 -17.60 -1.87 7.72
N SER A 327 -17.54 -2.85 6.83
CA SER A 327 -18.61 -3.16 5.90
C SER A 327 -19.86 -3.67 6.62
N ALA A 328 -19.69 -4.54 7.63
CA ALA A 328 -20.79 -5.05 8.44
C ALA A 328 -21.45 -3.95 9.29
N SER A 329 -20.65 -3.03 9.87
CA SER A 329 -21.14 -1.97 10.74
C SER A 329 -21.92 -0.89 10.02
N PHE A 330 -21.58 -0.58 8.75
CA PHE A 330 -22.16 0.54 8.02
C PHE A 330 -22.99 0.13 6.80
N GLY A 331 -22.96 -1.14 6.39
CA GLY A 331 -23.78 -1.66 5.29
C GLY A 331 -23.73 -0.77 4.04
N ALA A 332 -24.89 -0.36 3.53
CA ALA A 332 -25.00 0.49 2.34
C ALA A 332 -24.33 1.89 2.48
N VAL A 333 -24.13 2.36 3.72
CA VAL A 333 -23.50 3.66 3.99
C VAL A 333 -21.97 3.58 3.95
N ALA A 334 -21.39 2.37 4.04
CA ALA A 334 -19.95 2.16 4.02
C ALA A 334 -19.27 2.82 2.80
N SER A 335 -19.88 2.75 1.61
CA SER A 335 -19.35 3.38 0.40
C SER A 335 -19.23 4.91 0.51
N ARG A 336 -20.09 5.56 1.29
CA ARG A 336 -20.13 7.03 1.46
C ARG A 336 -19.10 7.55 2.45
N ILE A 337 -18.83 6.80 3.52
CA ILE A 337 -17.92 7.21 4.58
C ILE A 337 -16.54 6.59 4.43
N GLY A 338 -16.41 5.54 3.60
CA GLY A 338 -15.16 4.81 3.36
C GLY A 338 -14.02 5.70 2.90
N GLY A 339 -14.29 6.64 1.97
CA GLY A 339 -13.28 7.59 1.51
C GLY A 339 -12.66 8.42 2.64
N THR A 340 -13.46 8.86 3.62
CA THR A 340 -12.96 9.60 4.79
C THR A 340 -12.13 8.70 5.72
N LEU A 341 -12.60 7.48 6.00
CA LEU A 341 -11.87 6.55 6.87
C LEU A 341 -10.56 6.09 6.24
N PHE A 342 -10.54 5.85 4.93
CA PHE A 342 -9.29 5.52 4.21
C PHE A 342 -8.33 6.72 4.11
N SER A 343 -8.86 7.95 4.07
CA SER A 343 -8.02 9.15 4.18
C SER A 343 -7.37 9.25 5.56
N ILE A 344 -8.09 8.89 6.64
CA ILE A 344 -7.52 8.79 7.99
C ILE A 344 -6.43 7.71 8.04
N ALA A 345 -6.64 6.56 7.40
CA ALA A 345 -5.62 5.52 7.26
C ALA A 345 -4.36 6.03 6.55
N THR A 346 -4.52 6.75 5.43
CA THR A 346 -3.42 7.35 4.68
C THR A 346 -2.66 8.39 5.51
N LEU A 347 -3.36 9.14 6.35
CA LEU A 347 -2.73 10.08 7.30
C LEU A 347 -1.85 9.35 8.32
N GLY A 348 -2.24 8.15 8.77
CA GLY A 348 -1.40 7.27 9.59
C GLY A 348 -0.08 6.93 8.89
N GLY A 349 -0.14 6.58 7.59
CA GLY A 349 1.03 6.33 6.75
C GLY A 349 1.94 7.55 6.55
N ALA A 350 1.40 8.78 6.63
CA ALA A 350 2.19 10.01 6.58
C ALA A 350 2.88 10.32 7.93
N ILE A 351 2.17 10.15 9.03
CA ILE A 351 2.59 10.63 10.36
C ILE A 351 3.49 9.63 11.07
N VAL A 352 3.08 8.35 11.17
CA VAL A 352 3.76 7.39 12.04
C VAL A 352 5.19 7.09 11.58
N PRO A 353 5.50 6.88 10.29
CA PRO A 353 6.88 6.69 9.85
C PRO A 353 7.76 7.93 10.07
N SER A 354 7.19 9.14 9.95
CA SER A 354 7.92 10.37 10.25
C SER A 354 8.21 10.53 11.74
N LEU A 355 7.27 10.09 12.58
CA LEU A 355 7.48 10.04 14.02
C LEU A 355 8.63 9.08 14.38
N VAL A 356 8.77 7.94 13.70
CA VAL A 356 9.94 7.05 13.84
C VAL A 356 11.23 7.83 13.52
N GLY A 357 11.27 8.56 12.39
CA GLY A 357 12.42 9.37 12.01
C GLY A 357 12.75 10.46 13.04
N PHE A 358 11.74 11.14 13.54
CA PHE A 358 11.88 12.17 14.58
C PHE A 358 12.45 11.59 15.87
N VAL A 359 11.86 10.50 16.38
CA VAL A 359 12.34 9.82 17.60
C VAL A 359 13.76 9.29 17.41
N SER A 360 14.09 8.73 16.23
CA SER A 360 15.42 8.25 15.92
C SER A 360 16.48 9.36 15.98
N THR A 361 16.18 10.52 15.40
CA THR A 361 17.10 11.67 15.41
C THR A 361 17.34 12.19 16.83
N HIS A 362 16.28 12.31 17.65
CA HIS A 362 16.38 12.87 18.98
C HIS A 362 16.94 11.90 20.02
N SER A 363 16.68 10.60 19.88
CA SER A 363 17.26 9.57 20.77
C SER A 363 18.63 9.08 20.32
N GLY A 364 19.10 9.47 19.14
CA GLY A 364 20.32 8.96 18.54
C GLY A 364 20.24 7.48 18.14
N SER A 365 19.06 6.85 18.15
CA SER A 365 18.90 5.41 17.98
C SER A 365 17.65 5.04 17.19
N LEU A 366 17.85 4.50 15.97
CA LEU A 366 16.73 3.95 15.19
C LEU A 366 16.10 2.73 15.90
N ARG A 367 16.89 2.00 16.69
CA ARG A 367 16.38 0.89 17.53
C ARG A 367 15.31 1.38 18.51
N ASN A 368 15.56 2.46 19.21
CA ASN A 368 14.60 3.06 20.14
C ASN A 368 13.37 3.60 19.41
N ALA A 369 13.58 4.15 18.22
CA ALA A 369 12.48 4.67 17.40
C ALA A 369 11.52 3.59 16.89
N LEU A 370 11.97 2.32 16.75
CA LEU A 370 11.10 1.20 16.42
C LEU A 370 10.09 0.85 17.54
N LEU A 371 10.24 1.42 18.74
CA LEU A 371 9.19 1.38 19.75
C LEU A 371 7.89 2.04 19.27
N VAL A 372 7.97 3.04 18.38
CA VAL A 372 6.77 3.71 17.84
C VAL A 372 5.84 2.72 17.10
N PRO A 373 6.29 1.99 16.06
CA PRO A 373 5.43 1.00 15.43
C PRO A 373 5.13 -0.21 16.33
N LEU A 374 5.98 -0.55 17.30
CA LEU A 374 5.66 -1.57 18.31
C LEU A 374 4.49 -1.15 19.19
N LEU A 375 4.44 0.12 19.63
CA LEU A 375 3.29 0.68 20.34
C LEU A 375 2.04 0.67 19.46
N GLY A 376 2.20 0.87 18.15
CA GLY A 376 1.11 0.67 17.19
C GLY A 376 0.59 -0.77 17.19
N CYS A 377 1.47 -1.79 17.21
CA CYS A 377 1.05 -3.18 17.35
C CYS A 377 0.29 -3.42 18.65
N LEU A 378 0.76 -2.89 19.78
CA LEU A 378 0.08 -3.00 21.07
C LEU A 378 -1.29 -2.32 21.06
N ALA A 379 -1.40 -1.14 20.42
CA ALA A 379 -2.68 -0.47 20.24
C ALA A 379 -3.66 -1.34 19.42
N ILE A 380 -3.19 -1.99 18.34
CA ILE A 380 -4.01 -2.90 17.54
C ILE A 380 -4.48 -4.10 18.39
N VAL A 381 -3.60 -4.69 19.21
CA VAL A 381 -4.02 -5.75 20.17
C VAL A 381 -5.14 -5.21 21.04
N TRP A 382 -4.97 -4.04 21.65
CA TRP A 382 -5.97 -3.44 22.51
C TRP A 382 -7.31 -3.24 21.79
N PHE A 383 -7.32 -2.76 20.53
CA PHE A 383 -8.56 -2.61 19.73
C PHE A 383 -9.35 -3.92 19.60
N TYR A 384 -8.69 -5.04 19.34
CA TYR A 384 -9.35 -6.34 19.19
C TYR A 384 -9.80 -6.97 20.52
N TRP A 385 -9.46 -6.36 21.67
CA TRP A 385 -9.95 -6.75 22.99
C TRP A 385 -11.12 -5.90 23.48
N ILE A 386 -11.55 -4.86 22.75
CA ILE A 386 -12.70 -4.03 23.11
C ILE A 386 -13.99 -4.85 22.98
N PRO A 387 -14.87 -4.87 24.04
CA PRO A 387 -16.07 -5.71 24.05
C PRO A 387 -17.09 -5.44 22.93
N ASP A 388 -17.17 -4.20 22.44
CA ASP A 388 -18.14 -3.81 21.41
C ASP A 388 -17.87 -4.47 20.04
N LEU A 389 -16.62 -4.82 19.74
CA LEU A 389 -16.28 -5.61 18.56
C LEU A 389 -16.67 -7.08 18.71
N GLN A 390 -16.77 -7.57 19.98
CA GLN A 390 -17.11 -8.97 20.28
C GLN A 390 -18.60 -9.25 20.19
N LYS A 391 -19.47 -8.30 20.53
CA LYS A 391 -20.94 -8.47 20.50
C LYS A 391 -21.49 -8.67 19.09
N ARG A 392 -20.77 -8.19 18.08
CA ARG A 392 -21.22 -8.24 16.67
C ARG A 392 -20.85 -9.53 15.93
N GLU A 393 -20.03 -10.41 16.52
CA GLU A 393 -19.81 -11.78 16.01
C GLU A 393 -20.89 -12.77 16.50
N ALA A 394 -21.61 -12.40 17.54
CA ALA A 394 -22.63 -13.26 18.16
C ALA A 394 -24.05 -13.02 17.61
N GLU A 395 -24.26 -11.95 16.80
CA GLU A 395 -25.47 -11.62 16.05
C GLU A 395 -25.32 -11.95 14.57
#